data_ff5504484de58dee65be03086c63f7c6
#
_entry.id   ff5504484de58dee65be03086c63f7c6
#
_cell.length_a   1.000
_cell.length_b   1.000
_cell.length_c   1.000
_cell.angle_alpha   90.00
_cell.angle_beta   90.00
_cell.angle_gamma   90.00
#
_symmetry.space_group_name_H-M   'P 1'
#
loop_
_entity.id
_entity.type
_entity.pdbx_description
1 polymer ?
#
loop_
_entity_poly.entity_id
_entity_poly.type
_entity_poly.pdbx_seq_one_letter_code
_entity_poly.pdbx_strand_id
1 'polypeptide(L)'
;MQRCLDLAQKGLGETYPNPMVGAVIVHKNQIIGEGWHKKAGLAHAEVNAINSVSDKALLSKSTLYVNLEPCSHFGKTPPCIQIIKKFKIPRIIIGSIDPNPKVAGKGIKALKNFGCKVIQGVLKKETDFLNRRFFTFHQKKRPYIILKWAQTLDHFIAPFKSQNENGTVFWITNNQSRQIVHQWRGQEAAILVGVQTIIEDNPKLTTRNFEGSDPLRLVLDPHSRIPKESNINKDKKPAYFFNKVSTSKNINQKRFIKLDPFNLNTFLNYCFKNHIQSIIVEGGKKTLQNFIDANLWDESRIFTAKKKLNKGLTSPKFDSKSQISKNFDGDELNFYFN
;
A
#
# COMPACT_ATOMS: atom_id res chain seq x y z
N MET A 1 -19.38 -12.03 5.21
CA MET A 1 -18.54 -10.98 4.57
C MET A 1 -17.36 -10.58 5.47
N GLN A 2 -17.56 -10.35 6.79
CA GLN A 2 -16.41 -10.03 7.67
C GLN A 2 -15.27 -11.05 7.53
N ARG A 3 -15.58 -12.33 7.55
CA ARG A 3 -14.57 -13.38 7.35
C ARG A 3 -13.82 -13.26 6.03
N CYS A 4 -14.46 -12.77 4.96
CA CYS A 4 -13.76 -12.50 3.69
C CYS A 4 -12.74 -11.37 3.85
N LEU A 5 -13.08 -10.31 4.61
CA LEU A 5 -12.17 -9.19 4.89
C LEU A 5 -10.97 -9.66 5.73
N ASP A 6 -11.22 -10.48 6.77
CA ASP A 6 -10.15 -11.03 7.62
C ASP A 6 -9.16 -11.89 6.83
N LEU A 7 -9.69 -12.70 5.90
CA LEU A 7 -8.87 -13.50 4.99
C LEU A 7 -8.10 -12.63 3.99
N ALA A 8 -8.77 -11.64 3.39
CA ALA A 8 -8.17 -10.72 2.42
C ALA A 8 -7.00 -9.92 3.01
N GLN A 9 -7.12 -9.50 4.29
CA GLN A 9 -6.08 -8.77 5.01
C GLN A 9 -4.73 -9.52 5.06
N LYS A 10 -4.75 -10.86 5.01
CA LYS A 10 -3.52 -11.69 4.99
C LYS A 10 -2.68 -11.49 3.72
N GLY A 11 -3.27 -10.91 2.67
CA GLY A 11 -2.58 -10.61 1.41
C GLY A 11 -1.90 -9.22 1.37
N LEU A 12 -1.96 -8.43 2.45
CA LEU A 12 -1.38 -7.09 2.48
C LEU A 12 0.14 -7.13 2.29
N GLY A 13 0.63 -6.38 1.31
CA GLY A 13 2.05 -6.33 0.92
C GLY A 13 2.44 -7.36 -0.16
N GLU A 14 1.70 -8.46 -0.35
CA GLU A 14 2.05 -9.56 -1.25
C GLU A 14 1.27 -9.55 -2.57
N THR A 15 0.06 -8.96 -2.57
CA THR A 15 -0.84 -9.07 -3.72
C THR A 15 -0.58 -8.06 -4.83
N TYR A 16 0.22 -7.02 -4.61
CA TYR A 16 0.47 -5.98 -5.64
C TYR A 16 0.91 -6.58 -6.99
N PRO A 17 0.35 -6.11 -8.11
CA PRO A 17 -0.62 -5.01 -8.28
C PRO A 17 -2.10 -5.44 -8.15
N ASN A 18 -2.40 -6.65 -7.69
CA ASN A 18 -3.76 -7.15 -7.51
C ASN A 18 -4.39 -6.63 -6.20
N PRO A 19 -5.73 -6.57 -6.11
CA PRO A 19 -6.41 -6.26 -4.86
C PRO A 19 -6.29 -7.38 -3.84
N MET A 20 -6.52 -7.05 -2.58
CA MET A 20 -6.70 -8.03 -1.50
C MET A 20 -8.10 -8.61 -1.57
N VAL A 21 -8.19 -9.91 -1.83
CA VAL A 21 -9.46 -10.62 -1.96
C VAL A 21 -9.50 -11.82 -1.04
N GLY A 22 -10.61 -11.99 -0.35
CA GLY A 22 -10.96 -13.16 0.43
C GLY A 22 -12.33 -13.68 0.01
N ALA A 23 -12.47 -14.99 0.03
CA ALA A 23 -13.69 -15.67 -0.37
C ALA A 23 -14.06 -16.78 0.63
N VAL A 24 -15.37 -16.92 0.87
CA VAL A 24 -15.93 -17.91 1.81
C VAL A 24 -17.13 -18.57 1.18
N ILE A 25 -17.19 -19.90 1.30
CA ILE A 25 -18.30 -20.71 0.81
C ILE A 25 -19.14 -21.19 2.00
N VAL A 26 -20.44 -20.93 1.96
CA VAL A 26 -21.38 -21.27 3.02
C VAL A 26 -22.45 -22.21 2.49
N HIS A 27 -22.67 -23.33 3.18
CA HIS A 27 -23.76 -24.27 2.97
C HIS A 27 -24.51 -24.46 4.28
N LYS A 28 -25.86 -24.33 4.26
CA LYS A 28 -26.71 -24.48 5.47
C LYS A 28 -26.15 -23.74 6.71
N ASN A 29 -25.77 -22.45 6.53
CA ASN A 29 -25.17 -21.57 7.54
C ASN A 29 -23.80 -22.02 8.11
N GLN A 30 -23.17 -23.04 7.53
CA GLN A 30 -21.82 -23.46 7.88
C GLN A 30 -20.82 -23.08 6.81
N ILE A 31 -19.64 -22.61 7.23
CA ILE A 31 -18.51 -22.37 6.32
C ILE A 31 -17.92 -23.73 5.94
N ILE A 32 -17.94 -24.04 4.65
CA ILE A 32 -17.41 -25.28 4.11
C ILE A 32 -16.13 -25.09 3.27
N GLY A 33 -15.78 -23.84 2.97
CA GLY A 33 -14.55 -23.51 2.25
C GLY A 33 -14.16 -22.06 2.41
N GLU A 34 -12.85 -21.80 2.46
CA GLU A 34 -12.26 -20.47 2.62
C GLU A 34 -11.01 -20.31 1.77
N GLY A 35 -10.78 -19.09 1.30
CA GLY A 35 -9.56 -18.78 0.55
C GLY A 35 -9.31 -17.30 0.46
N TRP A 36 -8.07 -16.93 0.19
CA TRP A 36 -7.69 -15.55 -0.12
C TRP A 36 -6.65 -15.54 -1.24
N HIS A 37 -6.52 -14.40 -1.90
CA HIS A 37 -5.45 -14.17 -2.87
C HIS A 37 -4.12 -13.97 -2.13
N LYS A 38 -3.23 -14.96 -2.22
CA LYS A 38 -2.01 -15.00 -1.42
C LYS A 38 -0.91 -14.10 -2.00
N LYS A 39 -0.75 -14.11 -3.34
CA LYS A 39 0.32 -13.39 -4.03
C LYS A 39 -0.03 -13.17 -5.50
N ALA A 40 0.43 -12.06 -6.07
CA ALA A 40 0.24 -11.78 -7.50
C ALA A 40 0.76 -12.91 -8.38
N GLY A 41 -0.10 -13.36 -9.32
CA GLY A 41 0.21 -14.50 -10.23
C GLY A 41 -0.21 -15.87 -9.72
N LEU A 42 -0.57 -16.01 -8.43
CA LEU A 42 -1.15 -17.23 -7.88
C LEU A 42 -2.69 -17.24 -8.01
N ALA A 43 -3.32 -18.35 -7.61
CA ALA A 43 -4.76 -18.52 -7.62
C ALA A 43 -5.50 -17.43 -6.87
N HIS A 44 -6.64 -16.98 -7.40
CA HIS A 44 -7.50 -15.99 -6.75
C HIS A 44 -8.27 -16.60 -5.56
N ALA A 45 -8.85 -15.75 -4.74
CA ALA A 45 -9.53 -16.13 -3.51
C ALA A 45 -10.66 -17.13 -3.74
N GLU A 46 -11.46 -16.91 -4.80
CA GLU A 46 -12.60 -17.77 -5.16
C GLU A 46 -12.12 -19.18 -5.53
N VAL A 47 -11.03 -19.27 -6.28
CA VAL A 47 -10.42 -20.56 -6.65
C VAL A 47 -9.93 -21.29 -5.40
N ASN A 48 -9.23 -20.57 -4.50
CA ASN A 48 -8.73 -21.14 -3.26
C ASN A 48 -9.87 -21.59 -2.35
N ALA A 49 -10.95 -20.79 -2.22
CA ALA A 49 -12.12 -21.14 -1.43
C ALA A 49 -12.86 -22.37 -2.00
N ILE A 50 -13.06 -22.44 -3.33
CA ILE A 50 -13.69 -23.59 -3.98
C ILE A 50 -12.83 -24.85 -3.80
N ASN A 51 -11.52 -24.72 -3.95
CA ASN A 51 -10.60 -25.85 -3.82
C ASN A 51 -10.54 -26.40 -2.39
N SER A 52 -10.74 -25.57 -1.37
CA SER A 52 -10.73 -25.97 0.04
C SER A 52 -11.99 -26.76 0.47
N VAL A 53 -13.08 -26.71 -0.31
CA VAL A 53 -14.29 -27.50 -0.01
C VAL A 53 -14.00 -28.98 -0.24
N SER A 54 -14.26 -29.83 0.75
CA SER A 54 -14.03 -31.29 0.64
C SER A 54 -15.01 -31.94 -0.31
N ASP A 55 -16.32 -31.77 -0.08
CA ASP A 55 -17.36 -32.29 -0.95
C ASP A 55 -17.83 -31.24 -1.97
N LYS A 56 -17.35 -31.35 -3.20
CA LYS A 56 -17.65 -30.43 -4.30
C LYS A 56 -19.13 -30.46 -4.73
N ALA A 57 -19.89 -31.53 -4.43
CA ALA A 57 -21.31 -31.62 -4.75
C ALA A 57 -22.15 -30.54 -3.98
N LEU A 58 -21.68 -30.11 -2.81
CA LEU A 58 -22.35 -29.10 -2.00
C LEU A 58 -22.29 -27.71 -2.65
N LEU A 59 -21.32 -27.45 -3.55
CA LEU A 59 -21.14 -26.13 -4.17
C LEU A 59 -22.39 -25.66 -4.92
N SER A 60 -23.10 -26.54 -5.58
CA SER A 60 -24.34 -26.24 -6.32
C SER A 60 -25.54 -25.85 -5.41
N LYS A 61 -25.39 -26.01 -4.10
CA LYS A 61 -26.39 -25.65 -3.07
C LYS A 61 -25.87 -24.60 -2.08
N SER A 62 -24.71 -23.99 -2.39
CA SER A 62 -23.99 -23.09 -1.49
C SER A 62 -24.08 -21.63 -1.90
N THR A 63 -23.63 -20.74 -1.03
CA THR A 63 -23.47 -19.31 -1.26
C THR A 63 -21.99 -18.97 -1.23
N LEU A 64 -21.47 -18.30 -2.25
CA LEU A 64 -20.13 -17.72 -2.27
C LEU A 64 -20.21 -16.27 -1.77
N TYR A 65 -19.43 -15.96 -0.76
CA TYR A 65 -19.13 -14.59 -0.31
C TYR A 65 -17.75 -14.20 -0.81
N VAL A 66 -17.62 -13.00 -1.35
CA VAL A 66 -16.34 -12.44 -1.80
C VAL A 66 -16.35 -10.93 -1.62
N ASN A 67 -15.27 -10.36 -1.06
CA ASN A 67 -15.24 -8.93 -0.77
C ASN A 67 -15.13 -8.04 -2.02
N LEU A 68 -14.70 -8.58 -3.17
CA LEU A 68 -14.60 -7.83 -4.43
C LEU A 68 -15.25 -8.62 -5.58
N GLU A 69 -15.75 -7.91 -6.58
CA GLU A 69 -16.35 -8.49 -7.78
C GLU A 69 -15.44 -9.55 -8.43
N PRO A 70 -15.93 -10.78 -8.69
CA PRO A 70 -15.16 -11.82 -9.39
C PRO A 70 -14.76 -11.40 -10.80
N CYS A 71 -13.49 -11.61 -11.15
CA CYS A 71 -12.95 -11.20 -12.45
C CYS A 71 -13.61 -11.97 -13.61
N SER A 72 -13.81 -11.26 -14.74
CA SER A 72 -14.43 -11.77 -15.97
C SER A 72 -13.48 -11.85 -17.16
N HIS A 73 -12.27 -11.34 -17.05
CA HIS A 73 -11.27 -11.32 -18.10
C HIS A 73 -10.14 -12.30 -17.83
N PHE A 74 -9.51 -12.80 -18.88
CA PHE A 74 -8.27 -13.56 -18.80
C PHE A 74 -7.12 -12.64 -18.42
N GLY A 75 -6.44 -12.97 -17.33
CA GLY A 75 -5.20 -12.35 -16.91
C GLY A 75 -4.06 -13.38 -16.95
N LYS A 76 -3.26 -13.44 -15.89
CA LYS A 76 -2.28 -14.52 -15.68
C LYS A 76 -2.96 -15.85 -15.31
N THR A 77 -4.21 -15.77 -14.83
CA THR A 77 -5.06 -16.92 -14.49
C THR A 77 -6.40 -16.81 -15.21
N PRO A 78 -7.13 -17.94 -15.39
CA PRO A 78 -8.49 -17.91 -15.93
C PRO A 78 -9.43 -17.07 -15.05
N PRO A 79 -10.49 -16.47 -15.65
CA PRO A 79 -11.45 -15.66 -14.90
C PRO A 79 -12.19 -16.45 -13.83
N CYS A 80 -12.35 -15.87 -12.64
CA CYS A 80 -13.04 -16.55 -11.51
C CYS A 80 -14.50 -16.89 -11.82
N ILE A 81 -15.18 -16.13 -12.69
CA ILE A 81 -16.54 -16.46 -13.12
C ILE A 81 -16.61 -17.87 -13.77
N GLN A 82 -15.55 -18.37 -14.40
CA GLN A 82 -15.57 -19.69 -15.04
C GLN A 82 -15.67 -20.83 -14.01
N ILE A 83 -14.87 -20.78 -12.94
CA ILE A 83 -14.92 -21.80 -11.90
C ILE A 83 -16.24 -21.74 -11.12
N ILE A 84 -16.79 -20.53 -10.87
CA ILE A 84 -18.09 -20.34 -10.24
C ILE A 84 -19.20 -21.00 -11.09
N LYS A 85 -19.19 -20.77 -12.41
CA LYS A 85 -20.12 -21.39 -13.35
C LYS A 85 -19.95 -22.90 -13.44
N LYS A 86 -18.71 -23.39 -13.51
CA LYS A 86 -18.38 -24.85 -13.56
C LYS A 86 -19.05 -25.60 -12.41
N PHE A 87 -18.97 -25.04 -11.20
CA PHE A 87 -19.57 -25.67 -10.01
C PHE A 87 -21.03 -25.23 -9.74
N LYS A 88 -21.63 -24.45 -10.65
CA LYS A 88 -23.04 -24.01 -10.62
C LYS A 88 -23.42 -23.39 -9.28
N ILE A 89 -22.55 -22.55 -8.69
CA ILE A 89 -22.83 -21.89 -7.40
C ILE A 89 -23.99 -20.89 -7.60
N PRO A 90 -25.15 -21.08 -6.94
CA PRO A 90 -26.40 -20.38 -7.29
C PRO A 90 -26.48 -18.97 -6.73
N ARG A 91 -25.74 -18.64 -5.65
CA ARG A 91 -25.84 -17.38 -4.93
C ARG A 91 -24.45 -16.79 -4.68
N ILE A 92 -24.28 -15.50 -5.03
CA ILE A 92 -23.02 -14.77 -4.89
C ILE A 92 -23.29 -13.49 -4.11
N ILE A 93 -22.55 -13.29 -3.02
CA ILE A 93 -22.60 -12.09 -2.18
C ILE A 93 -21.30 -11.34 -2.34
N ILE A 94 -21.37 -10.09 -2.81
CA ILE A 94 -20.21 -9.27 -3.18
C ILE A 94 -20.12 -8.04 -2.26
N GLY A 95 -18.92 -7.72 -1.78
CA GLY A 95 -18.65 -6.52 -1.01
C GLY A 95 -18.68 -5.28 -1.92
N SER A 96 -17.71 -5.12 -2.80
CA SER A 96 -17.60 -3.97 -3.70
C SER A 96 -17.46 -4.38 -5.16
N ILE A 97 -17.87 -3.48 -6.06
CA ILE A 97 -17.61 -3.59 -7.50
C ILE A 97 -16.13 -3.27 -7.74
N ASP A 98 -15.51 -3.96 -8.68
CA ASP A 98 -14.12 -3.68 -9.06
C ASP A 98 -14.02 -2.31 -9.76
N PRO A 99 -13.15 -1.38 -9.30
CA PRO A 99 -13.00 -0.06 -9.92
C PRO A 99 -12.24 -0.12 -11.27
N ASN A 100 -11.61 -1.25 -11.61
CA ASN A 100 -10.88 -1.42 -12.84
C ASN A 100 -11.85 -1.47 -14.03
N PRO A 101 -11.78 -0.57 -15.02
CA PRO A 101 -12.70 -0.54 -16.17
C PRO A 101 -12.73 -1.84 -16.98
N LYS A 102 -11.70 -2.66 -16.88
CA LYS A 102 -11.66 -3.98 -17.55
C LYS A 102 -12.61 -4.98 -16.89
N VAL A 103 -12.95 -4.80 -15.60
CA VAL A 103 -13.80 -5.69 -14.80
C VAL A 103 -15.16 -5.06 -14.52
N ALA A 104 -15.18 -3.87 -13.98
CA ALA A 104 -16.30 -3.03 -13.50
C ALA A 104 -17.71 -3.47 -13.97
N GLY A 105 -18.42 -4.27 -13.16
CA GLY A 105 -19.77 -4.76 -13.42
C GLY A 105 -19.90 -5.91 -14.44
N LYS A 106 -18.83 -6.24 -15.18
CA LYS A 106 -18.86 -7.30 -16.20
C LYS A 106 -18.96 -8.70 -15.59
N GLY A 107 -18.28 -8.93 -14.48
CA GLY A 107 -18.36 -10.18 -13.71
C GLY A 107 -19.76 -10.40 -13.16
N ILE A 108 -20.33 -9.37 -12.54
CA ILE A 108 -21.69 -9.39 -12.01
C ILE A 108 -22.72 -9.68 -13.12
N LYS A 109 -22.62 -8.96 -14.25
CA LYS A 109 -23.50 -9.18 -15.42
C LYS A 109 -23.39 -10.61 -15.94
N ALA A 110 -22.17 -11.13 -16.08
CA ALA A 110 -21.94 -12.49 -16.56
C ALA A 110 -22.48 -13.58 -15.62
N LEU A 111 -22.41 -13.36 -14.29
CA LEU A 111 -22.98 -14.26 -13.29
C LEU A 111 -24.50 -14.23 -13.27
N LYS A 112 -25.12 -13.03 -13.35
CA LYS A 112 -26.59 -12.88 -13.46
C LYS A 112 -27.14 -13.55 -14.72
N ASN A 113 -26.49 -13.36 -15.86
CA ASN A 113 -26.87 -14.00 -17.14
C ASN A 113 -26.74 -15.52 -17.08
N PHE A 114 -25.87 -16.06 -16.23
CA PHE A 114 -25.75 -17.50 -16.00
C PHE A 114 -26.83 -18.04 -15.05
N GLY A 115 -27.68 -17.17 -14.45
CA GLY A 115 -28.73 -17.55 -13.52
C GLY A 115 -28.34 -17.46 -12.04
N CYS A 116 -27.18 -16.90 -11.68
CA CYS A 116 -26.81 -16.69 -10.29
C CYS A 116 -27.60 -15.55 -9.66
N LYS A 117 -28.11 -15.74 -8.44
CA LYS A 117 -28.62 -14.64 -7.60
C LYS A 117 -27.43 -13.86 -7.03
N VAL A 118 -27.22 -12.62 -7.49
CA VAL A 118 -26.10 -11.78 -7.07
C VAL A 118 -26.61 -10.63 -6.21
N ILE A 119 -26.07 -10.53 -4.97
CA ILE A 119 -26.27 -9.42 -4.04
C ILE A 119 -24.93 -8.69 -3.89
N GLN A 120 -24.95 -7.37 -3.92
CA GLN A 120 -23.75 -6.53 -3.86
C GLN A 120 -23.87 -5.44 -2.79
N GLY A 121 -22.75 -4.90 -2.34
CA GLY A 121 -22.69 -3.79 -1.37
C GLY A 121 -22.65 -4.24 0.08
N VAL A 122 -22.43 -5.52 0.37
CA VAL A 122 -22.35 -6.04 1.75
C VAL A 122 -21.00 -5.69 2.37
N LEU A 123 -21.00 -4.89 3.44
CA LEU A 123 -19.82 -4.29 4.05
C LEU A 123 -18.96 -3.51 3.04
N LYS A 124 -19.63 -2.72 2.19
CA LYS A 124 -18.97 -1.98 1.12
C LYS A 124 -17.90 -1.01 1.64
N LYS A 125 -18.21 -0.25 2.70
CA LYS A 125 -17.28 0.73 3.28
C LYS A 125 -15.99 0.06 3.77
N GLU A 126 -16.12 -1.06 4.46
CA GLU A 126 -15.01 -1.85 5.00
C GLU A 126 -14.18 -2.47 3.86
N THR A 127 -14.86 -2.96 2.81
CA THR A 127 -14.19 -3.49 1.61
C THR A 127 -13.40 -2.41 0.86
N ASP A 128 -14.00 -1.24 0.66
CA ASP A 128 -13.36 -0.11 -0.01
C ASP A 128 -12.15 0.37 0.81
N PHE A 129 -12.29 0.46 2.13
CA PHE A 129 -11.20 0.85 3.03
C PHE A 129 -10.06 -0.18 3.03
N LEU A 130 -10.36 -1.47 3.05
CA LEU A 130 -9.35 -2.52 2.93
C LEU A 130 -8.54 -2.38 1.64
N ASN A 131 -9.23 -2.17 0.52
CA ASN A 131 -8.63 -2.07 -0.81
C ASN A 131 -8.37 -0.62 -1.26
N ARG A 132 -8.30 0.37 -0.34
CA ARG A 132 -8.18 1.80 -0.66
C ARG A 132 -7.01 2.13 -1.60
N ARG A 133 -5.89 1.39 -1.50
CA ARG A 133 -4.73 1.53 -2.40
C ARG A 133 -5.10 1.18 -3.85
N PHE A 134 -5.77 0.06 -4.04
CA PHE A 134 -6.24 -0.41 -5.33
C PHE A 134 -7.32 0.52 -5.91
N PHE A 135 -8.29 0.96 -5.08
CA PHE A 135 -9.34 1.89 -5.51
C PHE A 135 -8.76 3.24 -5.92
N THR A 136 -7.90 3.86 -5.09
CA THR A 136 -7.23 5.12 -5.44
C THR A 136 -6.46 5.01 -6.74
N PHE A 137 -5.70 3.93 -6.91
CA PHE A 137 -4.89 3.71 -8.12
C PHE A 137 -5.75 3.69 -9.39
N HIS A 138 -6.87 2.98 -9.39
CA HIS A 138 -7.74 2.87 -10.56
C HIS A 138 -8.63 4.09 -10.78
N GLN A 139 -9.12 4.73 -9.72
CA GLN A 139 -10.03 5.87 -9.79
C GLN A 139 -9.30 7.20 -9.99
N LYS A 140 -8.26 7.47 -9.17
CA LYS A 140 -7.50 8.73 -9.20
C LYS A 140 -6.31 8.70 -10.19
N LYS A 141 -6.00 7.54 -10.82
CA LYS A 141 -4.89 7.35 -11.76
C LYS A 141 -3.52 7.74 -11.17
N ARG A 142 -3.34 7.48 -9.88
CA ARG A 142 -2.10 7.71 -9.14
C ARG A 142 -1.95 6.71 -7.99
N PRO A 143 -0.73 6.55 -7.43
CA PRO A 143 -0.54 5.80 -6.19
C PRO A 143 -1.38 6.34 -5.03
N TYR A 144 -1.72 5.47 -4.09
CA TYR A 144 -2.15 5.84 -2.74
C TYR A 144 -0.95 6.37 -1.97
N ILE A 145 -1.04 7.59 -1.45
CA ILE A 145 0.06 8.29 -0.80
C ILE A 145 -0.13 8.31 0.70
N ILE A 146 0.84 7.74 1.41
CA ILE A 146 0.90 7.73 2.86
C ILE A 146 2.04 8.64 3.29
N LEU A 147 1.73 9.74 3.98
CA LEU A 147 2.74 10.58 4.61
C LEU A 147 3.09 9.99 5.98
N LYS A 148 4.37 9.86 6.28
CA LYS A 148 4.82 9.34 7.58
C LYS A 148 6.00 10.12 8.11
N TRP A 149 5.87 10.63 9.33
CA TRP A 149 7.01 11.18 10.06
C TRP A 149 6.87 10.94 11.56
N ALA A 150 7.96 11.16 12.29
CA ALA A 150 7.98 11.22 13.72
C ALA A 150 8.39 12.62 14.16
N GLN A 151 7.78 13.12 15.22
CA GLN A 151 8.08 14.43 15.81
C GLN A 151 8.16 14.34 17.33
N THR A 152 8.86 15.29 17.93
CA THR A 152 8.86 15.48 19.36
C THR A 152 7.57 16.15 19.82
N LEU A 153 7.32 16.22 21.13
CA LEU A 153 6.14 16.87 21.70
C LEU A 153 6.05 18.37 21.32
N ASP A 154 7.19 18.99 21.11
CA ASP A 154 7.35 20.39 20.67
C ASP A 154 7.56 20.52 19.15
N HIS A 155 7.10 19.52 18.37
CA HIS A 155 7.00 19.52 16.91
C HIS A 155 8.31 19.64 16.13
N PHE A 156 9.42 19.06 16.60
CA PHE A 156 10.66 18.94 15.84
C PHE A 156 10.84 17.53 15.28
N ILE A 157 11.43 17.42 14.09
CA ILE A 157 11.69 16.15 13.41
C ILE A 157 13.18 15.75 13.38
N ALA A 158 14.08 16.67 13.68
CA ALA A 158 15.52 16.43 13.81
C ALA A 158 16.19 17.56 14.59
N PRO A 159 17.29 17.29 15.34
CA PRO A 159 18.15 18.34 15.86
C PRO A 159 18.89 19.08 14.72
N PHE A 160 19.39 20.27 14.96
CA PHE A 160 20.34 20.90 14.06
C PHE A 160 21.67 20.14 14.08
N LYS A 161 22.43 20.17 12.99
CA LYS A 161 23.74 19.48 12.88
C LYS A 161 24.72 19.89 13.98
N SER A 162 24.73 21.15 14.35
CA SER A 162 25.54 21.70 15.45
C SER A 162 25.22 21.09 16.83
N GLN A 163 24.10 20.41 16.98
CA GLN A 163 23.69 19.75 18.22
C GLN A 163 23.96 18.24 18.22
N ASN A 164 24.42 17.70 17.11
CA ASN A 164 24.70 16.26 16.92
C ASN A 164 26.18 16.06 16.57
N GLU A 165 27.07 16.46 17.48
CA GLU A 165 28.52 16.45 17.29
C GLU A 165 29.09 15.04 17.01
N ASN A 166 28.42 13.99 17.48
CA ASN A 166 28.88 12.62 17.34
C ASN A 166 28.35 11.90 16.08
N GLY A 167 27.60 12.56 15.20
CA GLY A 167 27.06 11.95 13.97
C GLY A 167 26.13 10.73 14.20
N THR A 168 25.66 10.54 15.42
CA THR A 168 24.77 9.42 15.77
C THR A 168 23.34 9.74 15.33
N VAL A 169 22.60 8.71 14.87
CA VAL A 169 21.19 8.86 14.50
C VAL A 169 20.36 9.26 15.73
N PHE A 170 19.73 10.42 15.68
CA PHE A 170 18.80 10.87 16.71
C PHE A 170 17.45 10.18 16.55
N TRP A 171 17.13 9.26 17.45
CA TRP A 171 15.86 8.55 17.43
C TRP A 171 14.80 9.30 18.26
N ILE A 172 13.76 9.78 17.58
CA ILE A 172 12.59 10.42 18.21
C ILE A 172 11.76 9.35 18.90
N THR A 173 11.38 8.31 18.18
CA THR A 173 10.49 7.23 18.63
C THR A 173 11.22 6.07 19.27
N ASN A 174 10.51 5.31 20.07
CA ASN A 174 10.98 4.10 20.75
C ASN A 174 11.10 2.90 19.77
N ASN A 175 11.54 1.74 20.30
CA ASN A 175 11.77 0.53 19.51
C ASN A 175 10.47 -0.05 18.94
N GLN A 176 9.36 -0.05 19.69
CA GLN A 176 8.08 -0.59 19.25
C GLN A 176 7.54 0.20 18.05
N SER A 177 7.57 1.54 18.14
CA SER A 177 7.19 2.43 17.06
C SER A 177 8.02 2.17 15.78
N ARG A 178 9.33 1.92 15.93
CA ARG A 178 10.21 1.60 14.81
C ARG A 178 9.88 0.25 14.16
N GLN A 179 9.52 -0.77 14.94
CA GLN A 179 9.09 -2.08 14.41
C GLN A 179 7.85 -1.93 13.53
N ILE A 180 6.86 -1.15 13.97
CA ILE A 180 5.65 -0.88 13.20
C ILE A 180 5.97 -0.17 11.87
N VAL A 181 6.91 0.77 11.87
CA VAL A 181 7.37 1.42 10.62
C VAL A 181 7.99 0.41 9.66
N HIS A 182 8.79 -0.54 10.16
CA HIS A 182 9.33 -1.60 9.30
C HIS A 182 8.24 -2.53 8.75
N GLN A 183 7.22 -2.85 9.55
CA GLN A 183 6.04 -3.58 9.07
C GLN A 183 5.34 -2.81 7.93
N TRP A 184 5.11 -1.51 8.08
CA TRP A 184 4.50 -0.70 7.02
C TRP A 184 5.32 -0.69 5.73
N ARG A 185 6.64 -0.62 5.83
CA ARG A 185 7.51 -0.70 4.65
C ARG A 185 7.32 -2.01 3.89
N GLY A 186 7.19 -3.14 4.58
CA GLY A 186 6.88 -4.43 3.96
C GLY A 186 5.45 -4.52 3.38
N GLN A 187 4.56 -3.64 3.79
CA GLN A 187 3.16 -3.62 3.34
C GLN A 187 2.89 -2.67 2.17
N GLU A 188 3.80 -1.72 1.88
CA GLU A 188 3.61 -0.76 0.80
C GLU A 188 4.47 -1.11 -0.43
N ALA A 189 3.96 -0.78 -1.63
CA ALA A 189 4.66 -1.08 -2.89
C ALA A 189 5.97 -0.31 -3.01
N ALA A 190 6.04 0.91 -2.47
CA ALA A 190 7.23 1.74 -2.54
C ALA A 190 7.40 2.64 -1.30
N ILE A 191 8.66 3.05 -1.07
CA ILE A 191 9.04 4.09 -0.11
C ILE A 191 9.68 5.25 -0.83
N LEU A 192 9.30 6.48 -0.48
CA LEU A 192 9.82 7.72 -1.07
C LEU A 192 10.52 8.59 -0.03
N VAL A 193 11.69 9.10 -0.40
CA VAL A 193 12.39 10.16 0.33
C VAL A 193 12.93 11.23 -0.62
N GLY A 194 13.20 12.42 -0.11
CA GLY A 194 13.98 13.44 -0.80
C GLY A 194 15.48 13.17 -0.63
N VAL A 195 16.29 13.67 -1.56
CA VAL A 195 17.75 13.51 -1.56
C VAL A 195 18.40 13.97 -0.25
N GLN A 196 17.87 15.01 0.40
CA GLN A 196 18.44 15.50 1.65
C GLN A 196 18.42 14.43 2.75
N THR A 197 17.39 13.61 2.83
CA THR A 197 17.34 12.46 3.75
C THR A 197 18.43 11.43 3.47
N ILE A 198 18.78 11.21 2.19
CA ILE A 198 19.90 10.33 1.84
C ILE A 198 21.25 10.92 2.29
N ILE A 199 21.43 12.24 2.10
CA ILE A 199 22.67 12.95 2.47
C ILE A 199 22.85 13.01 4.00
N GLU A 200 21.76 13.23 4.74
CA GLU A 200 21.82 13.40 6.20
C GLU A 200 21.91 12.06 6.94
N ASP A 201 21.00 11.13 6.62
CA ASP A 201 20.75 9.93 7.42
C ASP A 201 21.36 8.66 6.80
N ASN A 202 21.77 8.72 5.53
CA ASN A 202 22.28 7.59 4.74
C ASN A 202 21.47 6.28 4.96
N PRO A 203 20.12 6.32 4.85
CA PRO A 203 19.27 5.23 5.24
C PRO A 203 19.28 4.10 4.21
N LYS A 204 19.10 2.86 4.65
CA LYS A 204 18.93 1.70 3.75
C LYS A 204 17.54 1.65 3.09
N LEU A 205 16.51 2.24 3.70
CA LEU A 205 15.11 2.24 3.24
C LEU A 205 14.55 0.84 2.98
N THR A 206 14.93 -0.11 3.82
CA THR A 206 14.56 -1.52 3.72
C THR A 206 13.67 -1.93 4.88
N THR A 207 12.99 -3.06 4.71
CA THR A 207 12.30 -3.77 5.77
C THR A 207 13.33 -4.54 6.58
N ARG A 208 13.40 -4.29 7.90
CA ARG A 208 14.25 -5.00 8.85
C ARG A 208 13.39 -5.33 10.07
N ASN A 209 13.69 -6.40 10.77
CA ASN A 209 12.94 -6.81 11.97
C ASN A 209 11.44 -7.12 11.67
N PHE A 210 11.09 -7.43 10.43
CA PHE A 210 9.77 -7.86 10.01
C PHE A 210 9.91 -8.78 8.79
N GLU A 211 9.18 -9.88 8.77
CA GLU A 211 9.11 -10.78 7.62
C GLU A 211 8.24 -10.15 6.54
N GLY A 212 8.81 -9.88 5.37
CA GLY A 212 8.12 -9.25 4.25
C GLY A 212 9.09 -8.76 3.18
N SER A 213 8.55 -8.38 2.04
CA SER A 213 9.34 -7.86 0.91
C SER A 213 9.81 -6.43 1.19
N ASP A 214 11.00 -6.06 0.68
CA ASP A 214 11.43 -4.67 0.68
C ASP A 214 10.55 -3.84 -0.27
N PRO A 215 10.15 -2.61 0.10
CA PRO A 215 9.50 -1.70 -0.81
C PRO A 215 10.46 -1.23 -1.91
N LEU A 216 9.94 -0.91 -3.10
CA LEU A 216 10.73 -0.22 -4.12
C LEU A 216 11.15 1.16 -3.60
N ARG A 217 12.45 1.45 -3.60
CA ARG A 217 13.00 2.70 -3.07
C ARG A 217 12.98 3.79 -4.14
N LEU A 218 12.31 4.89 -3.83
CA LEU A 218 12.16 6.06 -4.69
C LEU A 218 12.85 7.26 -4.05
N VAL A 219 13.63 8.01 -4.84
CA VAL A 219 14.34 9.21 -4.36
C VAL A 219 14.09 10.38 -5.30
N LEU A 220 13.59 11.50 -4.75
CA LEU A 220 13.52 12.78 -5.47
C LEU A 220 14.87 13.50 -5.33
N ASP A 221 15.64 13.53 -6.40
CA ASP A 221 16.97 14.14 -6.46
C ASP A 221 17.10 15.03 -7.71
N PRO A 222 16.47 16.23 -7.71
CA PRO A 222 16.39 17.07 -8.91
C PRO A 222 17.76 17.41 -9.53
N HIS A 223 18.82 17.41 -8.76
CA HIS A 223 20.16 17.85 -9.19
C HIS A 223 21.22 16.75 -9.14
N SER A 224 20.83 15.48 -8.99
CA SER A 224 21.73 14.31 -8.94
C SER A 224 22.84 14.44 -7.87
N ARG A 225 22.44 14.82 -6.64
CA ARG A 225 23.36 15.08 -5.52
C ARG A 225 23.62 13.87 -4.62
N ILE A 226 23.03 12.71 -4.91
CA ILE A 226 23.20 11.52 -4.08
C ILE A 226 24.68 11.12 -4.06
N PRO A 227 25.31 11.00 -2.87
CA PRO A 227 26.70 10.57 -2.75
C PRO A 227 26.87 9.15 -3.32
N LYS A 228 27.98 8.93 -4.06
CA LYS A 228 28.32 7.62 -4.62
C LYS A 228 28.41 6.55 -3.53
N GLU A 229 28.91 6.93 -2.37
CA GLU A 229 29.16 6.08 -1.19
C GLU A 229 27.91 5.80 -0.33
N SER A 230 26.73 6.35 -0.71
CA SER A 230 25.51 6.13 0.04
C SER A 230 25.08 4.66 0.04
N ASN A 231 24.48 4.21 1.14
CA ASN A 231 23.98 2.84 1.30
C ASN A 231 23.04 2.42 0.16
N ILE A 232 22.22 3.35 -0.33
CA ILE A 232 21.26 3.09 -1.40
C ILE A 232 21.95 2.84 -2.76
N ASN A 233 23.15 3.39 -2.97
CA ASN A 233 23.94 3.15 -4.16
C ASN A 233 24.77 1.86 -4.06
N LYS A 234 25.32 1.56 -2.89
CA LYS A 234 26.24 0.42 -2.69
C LYS A 234 25.55 -0.93 -2.72
N ASP A 235 24.33 -1.01 -2.25
CA ASP A 235 23.61 -2.28 -2.22
C ASP A 235 23.07 -2.69 -3.61
N LYS A 236 22.72 -3.97 -3.76
CA LYS A 236 22.18 -4.53 -5.03
C LYS A 236 20.66 -4.44 -5.14
N LYS A 237 19.95 -3.73 -4.20
CA LYS A 237 18.49 -3.68 -4.19
C LYS A 237 17.94 -2.62 -5.15
N PRO A 238 16.76 -2.80 -5.74
CA PRO A 238 16.17 -1.85 -6.68
C PRO A 238 15.98 -0.46 -6.07
N ALA A 239 16.30 0.59 -6.83
CA ALA A 239 16.02 1.98 -6.48
C ALA A 239 15.83 2.83 -7.73
N TYR A 240 14.87 3.79 -7.66
CA TYR A 240 14.58 4.73 -8.74
C TYR A 240 14.90 6.15 -8.27
N PHE A 241 15.73 6.84 -9.05
CA PHE A 241 16.21 8.20 -8.79
C PHE A 241 15.60 9.14 -9.80
N PHE A 242 14.80 10.09 -9.34
CA PHE A 242 14.12 11.06 -10.20
C PHE A 242 14.87 12.38 -10.21
N ASN A 243 15.23 12.87 -11.39
CA ASN A 243 16.03 14.08 -11.55
C ASN A 243 15.57 14.94 -12.75
N LYS A 244 16.17 16.14 -12.89
CA LYS A 244 15.95 17.08 -14.02
C LYS A 244 17.02 16.96 -15.12
N VAL A 245 18.16 16.38 -14.80
CA VAL A 245 19.44 16.66 -15.49
C VAL A 245 19.82 15.54 -16.44
N SER A 246 19.73 14.30 -15.98
CA SER A 246 20.27 13.18 -16.76
C SER A 246 19.22 12.51 -17.61
N THR A 247 19.62 12.04 -18.79
CA THR A 247 18.85 11.08 -19.58
C THR A 247 18.56 9.83 -18.76
N SER A 248 17.39 9.23 -18.96
CA SER A 248 16.99 8.01 -18.28
C SER A 248 17.96 6.87 -18.59
N LYS A 249 18.51 6.24 -17.55
CA LYS A 249 19.46 5.12 -17.64
C LYS A 249 19.24 4.11 -16.53
N ASN A 250 19.66 2.86 -16.77
CA ASN A 250 19.60 1.76 -15.80
C ASN A 250 21.04 1.26 -15.55
N ILE A 251 21.41 1.17 -14.27
CA ILE A 251 22.72 0.66 -13.84
C ILE A 251 22.49 -0.23 -12.61
N ASN A 252 22.81 -1.52 -12.67
CA ASN A 252 22.75 -2.44 -11.52
C ASN A 252 21.47 -2.33 -10.69
N GLN A 253 20.29 -2.52 -11.28
CA GLN A 253 18.98 -2.38 -10.66
C GLN A 253 18.63 -0.95 -10.15
N LYS A 254 19.48 0.04 -10.44
CA LYS A 254 19.20 1.45 -10.19
C LYS A 254 18.68 2.08 -11.48
N ARG A 255 17.53 2.73 -11.40
CA ARG A 255 16.96 3.49 -12.52
C ARG A 255 17.07 4.97 -12.25
N PHE A 256 17.70 5.69 -13.16
CA PHE A 256 17.76 7.15 -13.16
C PHE A 256 16.73 7.65 -14.16
N ILE A 257 15.77 8.40 -13.69
CA ILE A 257 14.59 8.81 -14.47
C ILE A 257 14.57 10.33 -14.56
N LYS A 258 14.64 10.86 -15.78
CA LYS A 258 14.42 12.28 -16.02
C LYS A 258 12.93 12.56 -15.96
N LEU A 259 12.54 13.53 -15.14
CA LEU A 259 11.18 14.09 -15.13
C LEU A 259 11.20 15.48 -15.78
N ASP A 260 10.32 15.68 -16.75
CA ASP A 260 10.15 16.95 -17.44
C ASP A 260 8.64 17.22 -17.68
N PRO A 261 8.05 18.21 -17.00
CA PRO A 261 8.61 19.02 -15.92
C PRO A 261 8.85 18.21 -14.64
N PHE A 262 9.81 18.64 -13.81
CA PHE A 262 10.08 18.03 -12.51
C PHE A 262 9.09 18.53 -11.47
N ASN A 263 7.98 17.84 -11.32
CA ASN A 263 6.95 18.12 -10.32
C ASN A 263 6.28 16.84 -9.83
N LEU A 264 5.42 16.95 -8.80
CA LEU A 264 4.73 15.80 -8.21
C LEU A 264 3.76 15.12 -9.19
N ASN A 265 3.07 15.86 -10.05
CA ASN A 265 2.12 15.26 -10.99
C ASN A 265 2.84 14.38 -12.02
N THR A 266 3.97 14.84 -12.57
CA THR A 266 4.78 14.03 -13.50
C THR A 266 5.35 12.81 -12.80
N PHE A 267 5.81 12.95 -11.54
CA PHE A 267 6.27 11.84 -10.71
C PHE A 267 5.16 10.81 -10.47
N LEU A 268 3.97 11.23 -10.02
CA LEU A 268 2.84 10.35 -9.75
C LEU A 268 2.32 9.65 -11.01
N ASN A 269 2.31 10.36 -12.15
CA ASN A 269 1.97 9.77 -13.45
C ASN A 269 2.98 8.69 -13.88
N TYR A 270 4.28 8.92 -13.65
CA TYR A 270 5.30 7.89 -13.85
C TYR A 270 5.03 6.67 -12.99
N CYS A 271 4.74 6.87 -11.70
CA CYS A 271 4.43 5.79 -10.77
C CYS A 271 3.18 5.00 -11.21
N PHE A 272 2.12 5.71 -11.65
CA PHE A 272 0.91 5.08 -12.18
C PHE A 272 1.22 4.22 -13.42
N LYS A 273 1.95 4.75 -14.39
CA LYS A 273 2.34 4.02 -15.61
C LYS A 273 3.21 2.79 -15.32
N ASN A 274 3.94 2.80 -14.22
CA ASN A 274 4.80 1.68 -13.78
C ASN A 274 4.14 0.80 -12.70
N HIS A 275 2.81 0.88 -12.55
CA HIS A 275 2.01 0.04 -11.63
C HIS A 275 2.43 0.10 -10.15
N ILE A 276 3.01 1.21 -9.69
CA ILE A 276 3.31 1.45 -8.28
C ILE A 276 2.01 1.93 -7.62
N GLN A 277 1.36 1.06 -6.84
CA GLN A 277 0.01 1.34 -6.33
C GLN A 277 -0.02 2.12 -5.01
N SER A 278 1.03 2.03 -4.20
CA SER A 278 1.13 2.76 -2.95
C SER A 278 2.54 3.26 -2.70
N ILE A 279 2.65 4.39 -2.02
CA ILE A 279 3.94 4.99 -1.65
C ILE A 279 3.86 5.49 -0.22
N ILE A 280 4.75 5.00 0.66
CA ILE A 280 4.98 5.62 1.95
C ILE A 280 6.09 6.67 1.82
N VAL A 281 5.76 7.93 2.09
CA VAL A 281 6.68 9.08 2.04
C VAL A 281 7.24 9.30 3.44
N GLU A 282 8.53 9.00 3.63
CA GLU A 282 9.17 9.07 4.95
C GLU A 282 10.12 10.27 5.14
N GLY A 283 10.10 11.21 4.23
CA GLY A 283 10.87 12.42 4.46
C GLY A 283 11.60 12.99 3.23
N GLY A 284 12.41 14.05 3.34
CA GLY A 284 12.49 15.00 4.46
C GLY A 284 11.32 15.98 4.50
N LYS A 285 11.39 16.96 5.40
CA LYS A 285 10.36 17.99 5.61
C LYS A 285 9.84 18.59 4.30
N LYS A 286 10.72 19.02 3.40
CA LYS A 286 10.35 19.65 2.12
C LYS A 286 9.53 18.70 1.24
N THR A 287 9.89 17.42 1.19
CA THR A 287 9.14 16.42 0.40
C THR A 287 7.74 16.23 0.96
N LEU A 288 7.62 16.02 2.27
CA LEU A 288 6.33 15.90 2.94
C LEU A 288 5.47 17.16 2.74
N GLN A 289 6.04 18.35 2.94
CA GLN A 289 5.33 19.62 2.77
C GLN A 289 4.81 19.79 1.34
N ASN A 290 5.59 19.45 0.32
CA ASN A 290 5.15 19.54 -1.07
C ASN A 290 3.91 18.67 -1.35
N PHE A 291 3.81 17.47 -0.77
CA PHE A 291 2.63 16.62 -0.89
C PHE A 291 1.42 17.22 -0.15
N ILE A 292 1.64 17.81 1.02
CA ILE A 292 0.60 18.47 1.83
C ILE A 292 0.06 19.69 1.08
N ASP A 293 0.94 20.59 0.65
CA ASP A 293 0.58 21.85 -0.03
C ASP A 293 -0.15 21.59 -1.37
N ALA A 294 0.23 20.52 -2.06
CA ALA A 294 -0.43 20.09 -3.31
C ALA A 294 -1.73 19.30 -3.09
N ASN A 295 -2.09 18.98 -1.84
CA ASN A 295 -3.19 18.08 -1.49
C ASN A 295 -3.13 16.71 -2.21
N LEU A 296 -1.90 16.17 -2.38
CA LEU A 296 -1.61 14.91 -3.09
C LEU A 296 -1.26 13.80 -2.10
N TRP A 297 -2.07 13.62 -1.08
CA TRP A 297 -1.94 12.56 -0.09
C TRP A 297 -3.31 11.94 0.22
N ASP A 298 -3.34 10.74 0.78
CA ASP A 298 -4.57 10.01 1.12
C ASP A 298 -4.60 9.61 2.60
N GLU A 299 -3.44 9.36 3.19
CA GLU A 299 -3.30 8.94 4.60
C GLU A 299 -2.06 9.60 5.20
N SER A 300 -2.11 9.98 6.48
CA SER A 300 -0.94 10.42 7.23
C SER A 300 -0.81 9.63 8.52
N ARG A 301 0.41 9.25 8.88
CA ARG A 301 0.79 8.48 10.08
C ARG A 301 1.85 9.26 10.83
N ILE A 302 1.45 9.93 11.90
CA ILE A 302 2.33 10.82 12.66
C ILE A 302 2.58 10.24 14.04
N PHE A 303 3.84 9.96 14.35
CA PHE A 303 4.27 9.66 15.70
C PHE A 303 4.65 10.94 16.43
N THR A 304 4.11 11.13 17.64
CA THR A 304 4.53 12.19 18.55
C THR A 304 5.12 11.54 19.81
N ALA A 305 6.41 11.70 20.00
CA ALA A 305 7.11 11.19 21.20
C ALA A 305 7.03 12.21 22.35
N LYS A 306 7.05 11.74 23.60
CA LYS A 306 7.04 12.60 24.80
C LYS A 306 8.29 13.47 24.95
N LYS A 307 9.35 13.20 24.17
CA LYS A 307 10.60 13.98 24.18
C LYS A 307 10.38 15.41 23.71
N LYS A 308 11.14 16.36 24.25
CA LYS A 308 11.26 17.73 23.75
C LYS A 308 12.68 17.96 23.26
N LEU A 309 12.80 18.74 22.20
CA LEU A 309 14.10 19.07 21.59
C LEU A 309 14.47 20.55 21.77
N ASN A 310 13.49 21.41 22.02
CA ASN A 310 13.55 22.86 22.22
C ASN A 310 14.05 23.64 20.98
N LYS A 311 14.99 23.10 20.22
CA LYS A 311 15.53 23.69 18.96
C LYS A 311 15.78 22.57 17.95
N GLY A 312 15.54 22.84 16.65
CA GLY A 312 15.76 21.86 15.61
C GLY A 312 14.95 22.15 14.35
N LEU A 313 14.93 21.18 13.44
CA LEU A 313 14.10 21.23 12.25
C LEU A 313 12.64 20.94 12.63
N THR A 314 11.77 21.93 12.46
CA THR A 314 10.34 21.78 12.76
C THR A 314 9.67 20.76 11.82
N SER A 315 8.61 20.10 12.29
CA SER A 315 7.75 19.24 11.48
C SER A 315 7.14 19.98 10.28
N PRO A 316 6.61 19.27 9.28
CA PRO A 316 5.76 19.88 8.26
C PRO A 316 4.59 20.62 8.90
N LYS A 317 4.14 21.69 8.26
CA LYS A 317 2.87 22.36 8.63
C LYS A 317 1.73 21.45 8.20
N PHE A 318 0.95 20.99 9.15
CA PHE A 318 -0.12 20.02 8.90
C PHE A 318 -1.32 20.36 9.79
N ASP A 319 -2.39 20.78 9.15
CA ASP A 319 -3.64 21.14 9.82
C ASP A 319 -4.73 20.15 9.43
N SER A 320 -4.94 19.14 10.27
CA SER A 320 -6.00 18.15 10.10
C SER A 320 -6.33 17.54 11.47
N LYS A 321 -7.56 17.04 11.62
CA LYS A 321 -7.97 16.35 12.85
C LYS A 321 -7.66 14.87 12.73
N SER A 322 -7.00 14.30 13.74
CA SER A 322 -6.78 12.86 13.84
C SER A 322 -8.11 12.11 13.90
N GLN A 323 -8.20 11.02 13.14
CA GLN A 323 -9.38 10.15 13.11
C GLN A 323 -9.18 8.88 13.94
N ILE A 324 -7.94 8.46 14.14
CA ILE A 324 -7.58 7.30 14.97
C ILE A 324 -6.29 7.65 15.70
N SER A 325 -6.28 7.47 17.03
CA SER A 325 -5.10 7.60 17.86
C SER A 325 -4.77 6.26 18.54
N LYS A 326 -3.48 5.93 18.65
CA LYS A 326 -2.96 4.75 19.36
C LYS A 326 -1.72 5.15 20.15
N ASN A 327 -1.51 4.52 21.30
CA ASN A 327 -0.32 4.71 22.13
C ASN A 327 0.60 3.49 22.04
N PHE A 328 1.91 3.72 21.84
CA PHE A 328 2.95 2.72 21.77
C PHE A 328 4.05 3.06 22.76
N ASP A 329 3.88 2.62 23.99
CA ASP A 329 4.84 2.82 25.08
C ASP A 329 5.31 4.29 25.18
N GLY A 330 4.33 5.18 25.20
CA GLY A 330 4.54 6.62 25.34
C GLY A 330 4.67 7.42 24.03
N ASP A 331 4.88 6.78 22.90
CA ASP A 331 4.74 7.42 21.59
C ASP A 331 3.26 7.40 21.18
N GLU A 332 2.70 8.54 20.84
CA GLU A 332 1.35 8.66 20.29
C GLU A 332 1.41 8.57 18.77
N LEU A 333 0.64 7.64 18.20
CA LEU A 333 0.48 7.49 16.75
C LEU A 333 -0.90 7.96 16.34
N ASN A 334 -0.94 8.99 15.51
CA ASN A 334 -2.15 9.56 14.95
C ASN A 334 -2.29 9.26 13.46
N PHE A 335 -3.48 8.79 13.05
CA PHE A 335 -3.84 8.56 11.66
C PHE A 335 -4.81 9.65 11.19
N TYR A 336 -4.56 10.14 9.99
CA TYR A 336 -5.37 11.13 9.29
C TYR A 336 -5.69 10.60 7.90
N PHE A 337 -6.93 10.80 7.43
CA PHE A 337 -7.37 10.43 6.09
C PHE A 337 -7.92 11.65 5.36
N ASN A 338 -7.54 11.80 4.06
CA ASN A 338 -7.90 12.94 3.21
C ASN A 338 -8.99 12.55 2.18
#